data_819686d04512c5f992987a3e7df2e86a
#
_entry.id   819686d04512c5f992987a3e7df2e86a
#
_cell.length_a   1.000
_cell.length_b   1.000
_cell.length_c   1.000
_cell.angle_alpha   90.00
_cell.angle_beta   90.00
_cell.angle_gamma   90.00
#
_symmetry.space_group_name_H-M   'P 1'
#
loop_
_entity.id
_entity.type
_entity.pdbx_description
1 polymer ?
#
loop_
_entity_poly.entity_id
_entity_poly.type
_entity_poly.pdbx_seq_one_letter_code
_entity_poly.pdbx_strand_id
1 'polypeptide(L)'
;QLIASVLSKKIAAGASHVVLDLPVGLTAKIRTQEAARDLSAHMTAVAEAFGLKTRFVLSDGAQPVGRGIGPALEANDVLAVLVGAPDAPTDLRERALAIAGAVLELSGTAPDGQGYELARAALDDGRAWAKFQAICEAQGGMRTPPSAPLTRPWAAARSGILTNINNRKISRLAKLAGAPDDPAAGIVLHVRLGDGVVAGAPLVTVHAQAPGQLAYALDYAAANPDIFEIEA
;
A
#
# COMPACT_ATOMS: atom_id res chain seq x y z
N GLN A 1 5.83 6.96 22.13
CA GLN A 1 6.61 7.36 20.96
C GLN A 1 5.79 7.31 19.66
N LEU A 2 5.07 6.23 19.33
CA LEU A 2 4.30 6.10 18.09
C LEU A 2 3.27 7.23 17.93
N ILE A 3 2.46 7.49 18.95
CA ILE A 3 1.43 8.54 18.94
C ILE A 3 2.05 9.91 18.66
N ALA A 4 3.11 10.26 19.40
CA ALA A 4 3.81 11.53 19.19
C ALA A 4 4.38 11.64 17.76
N SER A 5 5.01 10.56 17.25
CA SER A 5 5.59 10.55 15.91
C SER A 5 4.54 10.73 14.80
N VAL A 6 3.33 10.21 14.99
CA VAL A 6 2.26 10.31 14.00
C VAL A 6 1.56 11.68 14.09
N LEU A 7 1.14 12.11 15.28
CA LEU A 7 0.31 13.30 15.46
C LEU A 7 1.10 14.60 15.34
N SER A 8 2.35 14.66 15.83
CA SER A 8 3.16 15.88 15.79
C SER A 8 3.29 16.48 14.40
N LYS A 9 3.50 15.65 13.39
CA LYS A 9 3.62 16.08 11.99
C LYS A 9 2.31 16.68 11.44
N LYS A 10 1.16 16.13 11.85
CA LYS A 10 -0.16 16.60 11.41
C LYS A 10 -0.50 17.93 12.07
N ILE A 11 -0.21 18.02 13.37
CA ILE A 11 -0.39 19.26 14.15
C ILE A 11 0.54 20.36 13.60
N ALA A 12 1.81 20.07 13.38
CA ALA A 12 2.78 21.01 12.83
C ALA A 12 2.40 21.50 11.42
N ALA A 13 1.75 20.66 10.61
CA ALA A 13 1.22 21.04 9.31
C ALA A 13 -0.08 21.84 9.37
N GLY A 14 -0.64 22.12 10.57
CA GLY A 14 -1.88 22.86 10.73
C GLY A 14 -3.14 22.08 10.34
N ALA A 15 -3.07 20.74 10.34
CA ALA A 15 -4.24 19.92 10.04
C ALA A 15 -5.30 20.06 11.12
N SER A 16 -6.57 20.20 10.72
CA SER A 16 -7.74 20.25 11.62
C SER A 16 -8.50 18.93 11.65
N HIS A 17 -8.43 18.14 10.57
CA HIS A 17 -9.10 16.86 10.40
C HIS A 17 -8.10 15.84 9.86
N VAL A 18 -8.02 14.66 10.47
CA VAL A 18 -7.08 13.59 10.07
C VAL A 18 -7.76 12.24 10.08
N VAL A 19 -7.71 11.53 8.97
CA VAL A 19 -8.04 10.11 8.90
C VAL A 19 -6.75 9.31 9.00
N LEU A 20 -6.75 8.29 9.85
CA LEU A 20 -5.63 7.39 10.09
C LEU A 20 -6.02 5.97 9.69
N ASP A 21 -5.32 5.42 8.70
CA ASP A 21 -5.43 3.99 8.35
C ASP A 21 -4.57 3.16 9.30
N LEU A 22 -5.17 2.18 9.95
CA LEU A 22 -4.55 1.24 10.87
C LEU A 22 -4.59 -0.18 10.30
N PRO A 23 -3.58 -0.58 9.50
CA PRO A 23 -3.51 -1.95 9.00
C PRO A 23 -3.25 -2.94 10.13
N VAL A 24 -4.11 -3.97 10.25
CA VAL A 24 -4.03 -5.02 11.26
C VAL A 24 -3.66 -6.35 10.60
N GLY A 25 -2.59 -6.98 11.10
CA GLY A 25 -2.13 -8.26 10.55
C GLY A 25 -0.91 -8.81 11.30
N LEU A 26 -0.68 -10.11 11.21
CA LEU A 26 0.39 -10.81 11.97
C LEU A 26 1.78 -10.19 11.77
N THR A 27 2.10 -9.75 10.56
CA THR A 27 3.38 -9.14 10.21
C THR A 27 3.32 -7.60 10.14
N ALA A 28 2.15 -7.00 10.40
CA ALA A 28 1.97 -5.56 10.50
C ALA A 28 2.52 -5.01 11.84
N LYS A 29 2.52 -3.68 11.98
CA LYS A 29 2.88 -3.02 13.26
C LYS A 29 1.81 -3.26 14.32
N ILE A 30 0.55 -3.33 13.94
CA ILE A 30 -0.60 -3.60 14.79
C ILE A 30 -1.06 -5.02 14.47
N ARG A 31 -1.05 -5.90 15.47
CA ARG A 31 -1.25 -7.33 15.23
C ARG A 31 -2.66 -7.82 15.53
N THR A 32 -3.41 -7.09 16.34
CA THR A 32 -4.77 -7.48 16.77
C THR A 32 -5.73 -6.31 16.67
N GLN A 33 -7.00 -6.62 16.52
CA GLN A 33 -8.09 -5.64 16.53
C GLN A 33 -8.17 -4.88 17.87
N GLU A 34 -7.91 -5.57 18.98
CA GLU A 34 -7.88 -4.97 20.30
C GLU A 34 -6.78 -3.91 20.42
N ALA A 35 -5.54 -4.25 20.02
CA ALA A 35 -4.43 -3.30 19.99
C ALA A 35 -4.71 -2.08 19.08
N ALA A 36 -5.45 -2.28 17.97
CA ALA A 36 -5.86 -1.18 17.11
C ALA A 36 -6.87 -0.26 17.78
N ARG A 37 -7.85 -0.82 18.50
CA ARG A 37 -8.85 -0.04 19.26
C ARG A 37 -8.20 0.76 20.38
N ASP A 38 -7.33 0.13 21.17
CA ASP A 38 -6.62 0.80 22.27
C ASP A 38 -5.74 1.94 21.74
N LEU A 39 -5.01 1.68 20.65
CA LEU A 39 -4.19 2.71 20.04
C LEU A 39 -5.03 3.86 19.51
N SER A 40 -6.15 3.59 18.83
CA SER A 40 -7.05 4.63 18.31
C SER A 40 -7.65 5.48 19.44
N ALA A 41 -8.07 4.87 20.56
CA ALA A 41 -8.58 5.59 21.72
C ALA A 41 -7.53 6.54 22.32
N HIS A 42 -6.30 6.05 22.52
CA HIS A 42 -5.21 6.89 23.01
C HIS A 42 -4.83 8.02 22.03
N MET A 43 -4.82 7.74 20.71
CA MET A 43 -4.55 8.75 19.70
C MET A 43 -5.66 9.82 19.67
N THR A 44 -6.92 9.42 19.79
CA THR A 44 -8.05 10.35 19.87
C THR A 44 -7.91 11.30 21.05
N ALA A 45 -7.67 10.78 22.25
CA ALA A 45 -7.51 11.61 23.45
C ALA A 45 -6.38 12.64 23.33
N VAL A 46 -5.24 12.23 22.73
CA VAL A 46 -4.14 13.17 22.48
C VAL A 46 -4.51 14.19 21.39
N ALA A 47 -5.13 13.75 20.30
CA ALA A 47 -5.51 14.63 19.19
C ALA A 47 -6.51 15.72 19.63
N GLU A 48 -7.52 15.36 20.42
CA GLU A 48 -8.52 16.26 20.98
C GLU A 48 -7.91 17.38 21.83
N ALA A 49 -6.86 17.07 22.61
CA ALA A 49 -6.14 18.08 23.39
C ALA A 49 -5.47 19.16 22.52
N PHE A 50 -5.26 18.89 21.22
CA PHE A 50 -4.73 19.83 20.24
C PHE A 50 -5.81 20.34 19.26
N GLY A 51 -7.08 20.09 19.52
CA GLY A 51 -8.19 20.51 18.64
C GLY A 51 -8.25 19.78 17.31
N LEU A 52 -7.56 18.62 17.17
CA LEU A 52 -7.50 17.83 15.96
C LEU A 52 -8.62 16.78 15.95
N LYS A 53 -9.52 16.84 14.97
CA LYS A 53 -10.53 15.82 14.76
C LYS A 53 -9.94 14.63 14.05
N THR A 54 -10.13 13.44 14.61
CA THR A 54 -9.57 12.19 14.06
C THR A 54 -10.64 11.16 13.74
N ARG A 55 -10.43 10.38 12.69
CA ARG A 55 -11.16 9.17 12.36
C ARG A 55 -10.17 8.06 12.05
N PHE A 56 -10.49 6.83 12.44
CA PHE A 56 -9.66 5.66 12.19
C PHE A 56 -10.36 4.71 11.24
N VAL A 57 -9.62 4.25 10.24
CA VAL A 57 -10.02 3.17 9.34
C VAL A 57 -9.17 1.96 9.71
N LEU A 58 -9.80 0.86 10.13
CA LEU A 58 -9.12 -0.40 10.34
C LEU A 58 -9.12 -1.17 9.02
N SER A 59 -7.95 -1.56 8.57
CA SER A 59 -7.78 -2.21 7.28
C SER A 59 -6.99 -3.52 7.40
N ASP A 60 -7.05 -4.36 6.36
CA ASP A 60 -6.26 -5.57 6.30
C ASP A 60 -4.77 -5.26 6.14
N GLY A 61 -3.96 -5.75 7.05
CA GLY A 61 -2.50 -5.67 7.05
C GLY A 61 -1.82 -7.03 6.88
N ALA A 62 -2.56 -8.08 6.54
CA ALA A 62 -2.02 -9.43 6.35
C ALA A 62 -1.14 -9.54 5.10
N GLN A 63 -1.39 -8.72 4.09
CA GLN A 63 -0.64 -8.69 2.84
C GLN A 63 -0.43 -7.26 2.33
N PRO A 64 0.50 -7.01 1.41
CA PRO A 64 0.66 -5.72 0.76
C PRO A 64 -0.59 -5.32 -0.03
N VAL A 65 -0.85 -4.02 -0.14
CA VAL A 65 -1.92 -3.45 -0.95
C VAL A 65 -1.35 -3.03 -2.31
N GLY A 66 -2.09 -3.28 -3.37
CA GLY A 66 -1.55 -3.14 -4.73
C GLY A 66 -0.61 -4.28 -5.08
N ARG A 67 0.05 -4.20 -6.20
CA ARG A 67 0.99 -5.21 -6.71
C ARG A 67 2.43 -4.76 -6.60
N GLY A 68 2.67 -3.47 -6.81
CA GLY A 68 3.99 -2.88 -6.79
C GLY A 68 4.50 -2.61 -5.37
N ILE A 69 5.78 -2.90 -5.11
CA ILE A 69 6.51 -2.47 -3.91
C ILE A 69 7.80 -1.82 -4.39
N GLY A 70 7.84 -0.51 -4.38
CA GLY A 70 8.89 0.36 -4.89
C GLY A 70 8.28 1.57 -5.59
N PRO A 71 8.96 2.74 -5.59
CA PRO A 71 8.34 4.02 -5.94
C PRO A 71 7.62 4.05 -7.29
N ALA A 72 8.27 3.62 -8.37
CA ALA A 72 7.66 3.62 -9.70
C ALA A 72 6.59 2.54 -9.86
N LEU A 73 6.78 1.38 -9.22
CA LEU A 73 5.84 0.27 -9.28
C LEU A 73 4.53 0.60 -8.55
N GLU A 74 4.63 1.23 -7.37
CA GLU A 74 3.48 1.75 -6.62
C GLU A 74 2.77 2.87 -7.40
N ALA A 75 3.54 3.77 -8.03
CA ALA A 75 2.96 4.83 -8.85
C ALA A 75 2.17 4.26 -10.05
N ASN A 76 2.65 3.19 -10.67
CA ASN A 76 1.91 2.52 -11.77
C ASN A 76 0.56 1.95 -11.27
N ASP A 77 0.52 1.33 -10.09
CA ASP A 77 -0.73 0.83 -9.51
C ASP A 77 -1.71 1.99 -9.21
N VAL A 78 -1.21 3.10 -8.65
CA VAL A 78 -2.02 4.30 -8.38
C VAL A 78 -2.57 4.89 -9.67
N LEU A 79 -1.74 5.02 -10.71
CA LEU A 79 -2.18 5.52 -12.01
C LEU A 79 -3.23 4.60 -12.64
N ALA A 80 -3.03 3.28 -12.58
CA ALA A 80 -4.02 2.31 -13.08
C ALA A 80 -5.38 2.48 -12.39
N VAL A 81 -5.40 2.67 -11.07
CA VAL A 81 -6.64 2.93 -10.30
C VAL A 81 -7.27 4.26 -10.73
N LEU A 82 -6.48 5.33 -10.82
CA LEU A 82 -6.99 6.67 -11.16
C LEU A 82 -7.60 6.77 -12.55
N VAL A 83 -7.05 6.03 -13.53
CA VAL A 83 -7.58 6.03 -14.91
C VAL A 83 -8.64 4.95 -15.14
N GLY A 84 -8.95 4.13 -14.12
CA GLY A 84 -9.91 3.05 -14.23
C GLY A 84 -9.46 1.92 -15.18
N ALA A 85 -8.16 1.59 -15.18
CA ALA A 85 -7.64 0.50 -16.01
C ALA A 85 -8.29 -0.84 -15.63
N PRO A 86 -8.62 -1.71 -16.63
CA PRO A 86 -9.32 -2.97 -16.36
C PRO A 86 -8.56 -3.91 -15.43
N ASP A 87 -7.24 -3.82 -15.40
CA ASP A 87 -6.35 -4.62 -14.56
C ASP A 87 -5.87 -3.89 -13.30
N ALA A 88 -6.46 -2.73 -12.96
CA ALA A 88 -6.09 -1.98 -11.77
C ALA A 88 -6.25 -2.83 -10.49
N PRO A 89 -5.36 -2.69 -9.49
CA PRO A 89 -5.48 -3.45 -8.24
C PRO A 89 -6.75 -3.07 -7.47
N THR A 90 -7.69 -4.01 -7.38
CA THR A 90 -9.00 -3.79 -6.73
C THR A 90 -8.85 -3.47 -5.25
N ASP A 91 -7.95 -4.14 -4.54
CA ASP A 91 -7.68 -3.91 -3.12
C ASP A 91 -7.14 -2.50 -2.83
N LEU A 92 -6.28 -1.97 -3.71
CA LEU A 92 -5.80 -0.59 -3.62
C LEU A 92 -6.95 0.40 -3.85
N ARG A 93 -7.76 0.14 -4.88
CA ARG A 93 -8.95 0.95 -5.17
C ARG A 93 -9.90 1.00 -3.98
N GLU A 94 -10.27 -0.14 -3.43
CA GLU A 94 -11.20 -0.23 -2.30
C GLU A 94 -10.66 0.45 -1.04
N ARG A 95 -9.37 0.28 -0.73
CA ARG A 95 -8.73 0.97 0.39
C ARG A 95 -8.73 2.48 0.20
N ALA A 96 -8.38 2.96 -0.99
CA ALA A 96 -8.37 4.38 -1.31
C ALA A 96 -9.78 4.99 -1.16
N LEU A 97 -10.82 4.31 -1.64
CA LEU A 97 -12.22 4.74 -1.51
C LEU A 97 -12.69 4.78 -0.05
N ALA A 98 -12.34 3.78 0.75
CA ALA A 98 -12.67 3.75 2.18
C ALA A 98 -12.04 4.92 2.95
N ILE A 99 -10.76 5.20 2.69
CA ILE A 99 -10.05 6.32 3.33
C ILE A 99 -10.60 7.66 2.83
N ALA A 100 -10.81 7.83 1.53
CA ALA A 100 -11.36 9.05 0.95
C ALA A 100 -12.79 9.30 1.46
N GLY A 101 -13.63 8.28 1.54
CA GLY A 101 -14.97 8.35 2.12
C GLY A 101 -14.94 8.83 3.56
N ALA A 102 -14.05 8.26 4.37
CA ALA A 102 -13.87 8.68 5.76
C ALA A 102 -13.43 10.16 5.89
N VAL A 103 -12.59 10.65 4.95
CA VAL A 103 -12.19 12.08 4.91
C VAL A 103 -13.38 12.96 4.57
N LEU A 104 -14.18 12.58 3.56
CA LEU A 104 -15.37 13.35 3.14
C LEU A 104 -16.41 13.47 4.25
N GLU A 105 -16.63 12.39 5.01
CA GLU A 105 -17.54 12.40 6.15
C GLU A 105 -16.96 13.21 7.33
N LEU A 106 -15.71 12.98 7.69
CA LEU A 106 -15.05 13.70 8.79
C LEU A 106 -15.03 15.23 8.56
N SER A 107 -14.87 15.66 7.30
CA SER A 107 -14.87 17.08 6.91
C SER A 107 -16.28 17.69 6.82
N GLY A 108 -17.34 16.89 6.92
CA GLY A 108 -18.72 17.32 6.71
C GLY A 108 -19.09 17.54 5.23
N THR A 109 -18.25 17.14 4.29
CA THR A 109 -18.54 17.23 2.84
C THR A 109 -19.58 16.20 2.41
N ALA A 110 -19.60 15.04 3.08
CA ALA A 110 -20.61 14.01 2.91
C ALA A 110 -21.29 13.72 4.26
N PRO A 111 -22.61 13.38 4.26
CA PRO A 111 -23.25 12.80 5.43
C PRO A 111 -22.60 11.49 5.85
N ASP A 112 -22.69 11.14 7.12
CA ASP A 112 -22.20 9.85 7.63
C ASP A 112 -22.78 8.67 6.85
N GLY A 113 -21.91 7.75 6.46
CA GLY A 113 -22.24 6.56 5.66
C GLY A 113 -22.34 6.79 4.15
N GLN A 114 -22.21 8.03 3.64
CA GLN A 114 -22.29 8.35 2.22
C GLN A 114 -20.95 8.71 1.58
N GLY A 115 -19.91 8.86 2.38
CA GLY A 115 -18.58 9.28 1.90
C GLY A 115 -17.96 8.33 0.89
N TYR A 116 -18.10 7.01 1.12
CA TYR A 116 -17.58 5.99 0.19
C TYR A 116 -18.19 6.12 -1.21
N GLU A 117 -19.52 6.24 -1.32
CA GLU A 117 -20.21 6.38 -2.61
C GLU A 117 -19.84 7.68 -3.32
N LEU A 118 -19.68 8.77 -2.57
CA LEU A 118 -19.23 10.04 -3.14
C LEU A 118 -17.77 9.96 -3.64
N ALA A 119 -16.88 9.30 -2.90
CA ALA A 119 -15.53 9.05 -3.34
C ALA A 119 -15.48 8.14 -4.58
N ARG A 120 -16.31 7.08 -4.61
CA ARG A 120 -16.44 6.19 -5.75
C ARG A 120 -16.88 6.93 -6.99
N ALA A 121 -17.95 7.74 -6.88
CA ALA A 121 -18.43 8.55 -8.00
C ALA A 121 -17.34 9.49 -8.53
N ALA A 122 -16.56 10.13 -7.65
CA ALA A 122 -15.46 11.01 -8.05
C ALA A 122 -14.30 10.29 -8.76
N LEU A 123 -14.07 9.03 -8.42
CA LEU A 123 -13.09 8.18 -9.09
C LEU A 123 -13.62 7.73 -10.47
N ASP A 124 -14.83 7.20 -10.50
CA ASP A 124 -15.42 6.56 -11.68
C ASP A 124 -15.76 7.57 -12.80
N ASP A 125 -16.10 8.82 -12.46
CA ASP A 125 -16.39 9.89 -13.41
C ASP A 125 -15.15 10.71 -13.84
N GLY A 126 -13.96 10.35 -13.36
CA GLY A 126 -12.68 10.94 -13.74
C GLY A 126 -12.30 12.23 -13.00
N ARG A 127 -13.12 12.73 -12.07
CA ARG A 127 -12.78 13.94 -11.27
C ARG A 127 -11.52 13.73 -10.42
N ALA A 128 -11.32 12.51 -9.88
CA ALA A 128 -10.11 12.18 -9.13
C ALA A 128 -8.86 12.24 -10.01
N TRP A 129 -8.93 11.70 -11.23
CA TRP A 129 -7.86 11.78 -12.22
C TRP A 129 -7.55 13.24 -12.61
N ALA A 130 -8.57 14.02 -12.93
CA ALA A 130 -8.39 15.43 -13.28
C ALA A 130 -7.75 16.24 -12.13
N LYS A 131 -8.14 15.97 -10.89
CA LYS A 131 -7.52 16.59 -9.72
C LYS A 131 -6.07 16.17 -9.54
N PHE A 132 -5.75 14.89 -9.72
CA PHE A 132 -4.38 14.40 -9.64
C PHE A 132 -3.47 15.07 -10.68
N GLN A 133 -3.95 15.19 -11.93
CA GLN A 133 -3.21 15.90 -12.97
C GLN A 133 -2.96 17.37 -12.60
N ALA A 134 -3.96 18.07 -12.07
CA ALA A 134 -3.81 19.47 -11.62
C ALA A 134 -2.79 19.62 -10.49
N ILE A 135 -2.71 18.61 -9.56
CA ILE A 135 -1.70 18.59 -8.50
C ILE A 135 -0.31 18.38 -9.12
N CYS A 136 -0.15 17.44 -10.04
CA CYS A 136 1.12 17.19 -10.73
C CYS A 136 1.59 18.45 -11.48
N GLU A 137 0.68 19.12 -12.19
CA GLU A 137 1.01 20.33 -12.94
C GLU A 137 1.48 21.47 -12.02
N ALA A 138 0.80 21.67 -10.89
CA ALA A 138 1.21 22.64 -9.88
C ALA A 138 2.59 22.34 -9.25
N GLN A 139 3.04 21.08 -9.33
CA GLN A 139 4.33 20.62 -8.80
C GLN A 139 5.41 20.43 -9.88
N GLY A 140 5.21 20.99 -11.07
CA GLY A 140 6.21 20.95 -12.16
C GLY A 140 5.96 19.92 -13.25
N GLY A 141 4.74 19.43 -13.36
CA GLY A 141 4.27 18.53 -14.40
C GLY A 141 4.26 17.05 -14.02
N MET A 142 3.45 16.30 -14.76
CA MET A 142 3.35 14.86 -14.59
C MET A 142 4.56 14.16 -15.18
N ARG A 143 5.10 13.18 -14.46
CA ARG A 143 6.23 12.34 -14.92
C ARG A 143 5.75 10.92 -15.15
N THR A 144 6.28 10.29 -16.19
CA THR A 144 6.09 8.84 -16.40
C THR A 144 6.98 8.09 -15.40
N PRO A 145 6.43 7.14 -14.63
CA PRO A 145 7.23 6.31 -13.74
C PRO A 145 8.31 5.56 -14.55
N PRO A 146 9.58 5.57 -14.10
CA PRO A 146 10.65 4.88 -14.81
C PRO A 146 10.51 3.36 -14.70
N SER A 147 11.05 2.63 -15.69
CA SER A 147 11.12 1.17 -15.72
C SER A 147 12.54 0.69 -15.44
N ALA A 148 12.67 -0.38 -14.66
CA ALA A 148 13.96 -1.00 -14.40
C ALA A 148 14.45 -1.77 -15.64
N PRO A 149 15.75 -1.68 -15.98
CA PRO A 149 16.31 -2.39 -17.14
C PRO A 149 16.43 -3.90 -16.93
N LEU A 150 16.44 -4.35 -15.68
CA LEU A 150 16.59 -5.76 -15.32
C LEU A 150 15.36 -6.23 -14.56
N THR A 151 14.76 -7.31 -15.06
CA THR A 151 13.63 -7.96 -14.37
C THR A 151 13.83 -9.47 -14.33
N ARG A 152 13.43 -10.11 -13.23
CA ARG A 152 13.44 -11.57 -13.12
C ARG A 152 12.33 -12.07 -12.22
N PRO A 153 11.54 -13.06 -12.68
CA PRO A 153 10.56 -13.72 -11.83
C PRO A 153 11.22 -14.60 -10.77
N TRP A 154 10.63 -14.65 -9.59
CA TRP A 154 10.87 -15.67 -8.58
C TRP A 154 9.61 -16.53 -8.48
N ALA A 155 9.79 -17.82 -8.78
CA ALA A 155 8.69 -18.76 -8.98
C ALA A 155 8.41 -19.60 -7.72
N ALA A 156 7.18 -20.11 -7.62
CA ALA A 156 6.77 -21.05 -6.59
C ALA A 156 7.53 -22.37 -6.69
N ALA A 157 8.06 -22.85 -5.56
CA ALA A 157 8.76 -24.13 -5.48
C ALA A 157 7.79 -25.34 -5.48
N ARG A 158 6.52 -25.13 -5.13
CA ARG A 158 5.48 -26.18 -5.03
C ARG A 158 4.10 -25.61 -5.35
N SER A 159 3.17 -26.51 -5.68
CA SER A 159 1.74 -26.15 -5.83
C SER A 159 1.03 -26.21 -4.47
N GLY A 160 -0.06 -25.45 -4.34
CA GLY A 160 -0.90 -25.39 -3.14
C GLY A 160 -1.64 -24.05 -3.02
N ILE A 161 -2.14 -23.78 -1.83
CA ILE A 161 -2.80 -22.51 -1.50
C ILE A 161 -1.81 -21.60 -0.78
N LEU A 162 -1.74 -20.33 -1.17
CA LEU A 162 -0.92 -19.32 -0.48
C LEU A 162 -1.58 -18.92 0.84
N THR A 163 -0.99 -19.31 1.97
CA THR A 163 -1.57 -19.10 3.31
C THR A 163 -0.94 -17.95 4.08
N ASN A 164 0.28 -17.55 3.73
CA ASN A 164 0.95 -16.42 4.39
C ASN A 164 1.88 -15.66 3.44
N ILE A 165 1.92 -14.34 3.61
CA ILE A 165 2.88 -13.42 3.00
C ILE A 165 3.60 -12.65 4.11
N ASN A 166 4.92 -12.80 4.20
CA ASN A 166 5.70 -12.08 5.20
C ASN A 166 6.03 -10.66 4.72
N ASN A 167 5.22 -9.68 5.10
CA ASN A 167 5.34 -8.28 4.69
C ASN A 167 6.72 -7.66 4.97
N ARG A 168 7.37 -8.07 6.06
CA ARG A 168 8.70 -7.55 6.41
C ARG A 168 9.78 -8.08 5.47
N LYS A 169 9.70 -9.37 5.14
CA LYS A 169 10.64 -10.01 4.21
C LYS A 169 10.41 -9.55 2.77
N ILE A 170 9.16 -9.37 2.37
CA ILE A 170 8.81 -8.76 1.07
C ILE A 170 9.38 -7.34 0.94
N SER A 171 9.20 -6.50 1.95
CA SER A 171 9.80 -5.16 1.96
C SER A 171 11.33 -5.19 1.93
N ARG A 172 11.94 -6.18 2.57
CA ARG A 172 13.39 -6.39 2.52
C ARG A 172 13.86 -6.82 1.13
N LEU A 173 13.11 -7.70 0.46
CA LEU A 173 13.37 -8.12 -0.90
C LEU A 173 13.37 -6.92 -1.86
N ALA A 174 12.35 -6.05 -1.79
CA ALA A 174 12.29 -4.82 -2.60
C ALA A 174 13.48 -3.87 -2.33
N LYS A 175 13.91 -3.75 -1.06
CA LYS A 175 15.08 -2.95 -0.70
C LYS A 175 16.39 -3.50 -1.28
N LEU A 176 16.57 -4.81 -1.28
CA LEU A 176 17.75 -5.44 -1.87
C LEU A 176 17.77 -5.31 -3.39
N ALA A 177 16.61 -5.21 -4.03
CA ALA A 177 16.49 -4.89 -5.45
C ALA A 177 16.85 -3.43 -5.80
N GLY A 178 16.97 -2.54 -4.79
CA GLY A 178 17.37 -1.15 -4.94
C GLY A 178 16.37 -0.11 -4.44
N ALA A 179 15.11 -0.49 -4.14
CA ALA A 179 14.10 0.44 -3.67
C ALA A 179 14.42 0.95 -2.24
N PRO A 180 14.10 2.20 -1.89
CA PRO A 180 13.53 3.26 -2.73
C PRO A 180 14.58 4.13 -3.44
N ASP A 181 15.89 3.89 -3.20
CA ASP A 181 16.98 4.75 -3.68
C ASP A 181 17.04 4.75 -5.22
N ASP A 182 16.78 3.59 -5.84
CA ASP A 182 16.53 3.45 -7.27
C ASP A 182 15.02 3.45 -7.54
N PRO A 183 14.43 4.55 -8.04
CA PRO A 183 12.97 4.69 -8.15
C PRO A 183 12.28 3.61 -9.01
N ALA A 184 12.98 3.04 -9.99
CA ALA A 184 12.44 1.98 -10.86
C ALA A 184 12.56 0.58 -10.25
N ALA A 185 13.36 0.42 -9.17
CA ALA A 185 13.59 -0.87 -8.52
C ALA A 185 12.45 -1.24 -7.55
N GLY A 186 12.35 -2.54 -7.28
CA GLY A 186 11.37 -3.10 -6.37
C GLY A 186 10.91 -4.47 -6.78
N ILE A 187 9.67 -4.81 -6.45
CA ILE A 187 9.02 -6.06 -6.83
C ILE A 187 7.57 -5.84 -7.25
N VAL A 188 7.08 -6.69 -8.13
CA VAL A 188 5.66 -6.79 -8.49
C VAL A 188 5.14 -8.14 -8.02
N LEU A 189 4.11 -8.14 -7.17
CA LEU A 189 3.40 -9.33 -6.70
C LEU A 189 2.45 -9.86 -7.78
N HIS A 190 2.42 -11.18 -7.96
CA HIS A 190 1.51 -11.87 -8.88
C HIS A 190 0.48 -12.74 -8.14
N VAL A 191 0.56 -12.80 -6.83
CA VAL A 191 -0.28 -13.66 -5.98
C VAL A 191 -0.84 -12.91 -4.79
N ARG A 192 -1.96 -13.39 -4.27
CA ARG A 192 -2.66 -12.92 -3.08
C ARG A 192 -2.87 -14.06 -2.09
N LEU A 193 -3.09 -13.71 -0.82
CA LEU A 193 -3.50 -14.68 0.18
C LEU A 193 -4.79 -15.39 -0.27
N GLY A 194 -4.78 -16.72 -0.20
CA GLY A 194 -5.86 -17.59 -0.63
C GLY A 194 -5.78 -18.04 -2.08
N ASP A 195 -4.85 -17.51 -2.87
CA ASP A 195 -4.69 -17.95 -4.27
C ASP A 195 -4.17 -19.41 -4.36
N GLY A 196 -4.71 -20.14 -5.32
CA GLY A 196 -4.12 -21.39 -5.78
C GLY A 196 -2.87 -21.13 -6.61
N VAL A 197 -1.75 -21.68 -6.20
CA VAL A 197 -0.44 -21.51 -6.83
C VAL A 197 0.00 -22.83 -7.45
N VAL A 198 0.57 -22.78 -8.65
CA VAL A 198 1.17 -23.94 -9.33
C VAL A 198 2.70 -23.83 -9.26
N ALA A 199 3.37 -24.97 -9.02
CA ALA A 199 4.84 -25.01 -9.04
C ALA A 199 5.40 -24.45 -10.36
N GLY A 200 6.39 -23.56 -10.26
CA GLY A 200 6.96 -22.85 -11.41
C GLY A 200 6.23 -21.54 -11.80
N ALA A 201 5.03 -21.28 -11.28
CA ALA A 201 4.35 -20.00 -11.52
C ALA A 201 5.04 -18.86 -10.77
N PRO A 202 5.12 -17.64 -11.36
CA PRO A 202 5.77 -16.53 -10.69
C PRO A 202 4.96 -16.05 -9.48
N LEU A 203 5.63 -15.94 -8.32
CA LEU A 203 5.08 -15.30 -7.12
C LEU A 203 5.30 -13.79 -7.17
N VAL A 204 6.49 -13.39 -7.57
CA VAL A 204 6.89 -11.99 -7.77
C VAL A 204 7.79 -11.84 -8.99
N THR A 205 7.82 -10.64 -9.55
CA THR A 205 8.91 -10.20 -10.44
C THR A 205 9.76 -9.18 -9.71
N VAL A 206 11.08 -9.43 -9.66
CA VAL A 206 12.08 -8.50 -9.12
C VAL A 206 12.50 -7.54 -10.23
N HIS A 207 12.53 -6.24 -9.91
CA HIS A 207 12.94 -5.14 -10.79
C HIS A 207 14.17 -4.47 -10.19
N ALA A 208 15.28 -4.36 -10.94
CA ALA A 208 16.53 -3.79 -10.46
C ALA A 208 17.26 -2.96 -11.52
N GLN A 209 18.03 -1.98 -11.07
CA GLN A 209 18.85 -1.14 -11.95
C GLN A 209 20.20 -1.79 -12.28
N ALA A 210 20.76 -2.57 -11.37
CA ALA A 210 22.07 -3.18 -11.51
C ALA A 210 22.04 -4.70 -11.32
N PRO A 211 22.93 -5.46 -12.02
CA PRO A 211 22.98 -6.91 -11.89
C PRO A 211 23.24 -7.40 -10.45
N GLY A 212 24.06 -6.67 -9.69
CA GLY A 212 24.35 -7.01 -8.28
C GLY A 212 23.11 -6.90 -7.40
N GLN A 213 22.30 -5.86 -7.56
CA GLN A 213 21.02 -5.69 -6.82
C GLN A 213 20.04 -6.83 -7.15
N LEU A 214 19.91 -7.18 -8.43
CA LEU A 214 19.07 -8.29 -8.86
C LEU A 214 19.54 -9.62 -8.24
N ALA A 215 20.85 -9.89 -8.26
CA ALA A 215 21.44 -11.09 -7.67
C ALA A 215 21.19 -11.14 -6.16
N TYR A 216 21.48 -10.07 -5.42
CA TYR A 216 21.24 -10.02 -3.96
C TYR A 216 19.76 -10.22 -3.60
N ALA A 217 18.85 -9.63 -4.37
CA ALA A 217 17.41 -9.82 -4.13
C ALA A 217 17.01 -11.29 -4.33
N LEU A 218 17.46 -11.94 -5.41
CA LEU A 218 17.13 -13.33 -5.69
C LEU A 218 17.80 -14.31 -4.72
N ASP A 219 19.05 -14.07 -4.31
CA ASP A 219 19.74 -14.86 -3.29
C ASP A 219 19.01 -14.78 -1.94
N TYR A 220 18.54 -13.57 -1.58
CA TYR A 220 17.72 -13.39 -0.38
C TYR A 220 16.39 -14.14 -0.47
N ALA A 221 15.71 -14.08 -1.62
CA ALA A 221 14.48 -14.81 -1.84
C ALA A 221 14.69 -16.33 -1.71
N ALA A 222 15.74 -16.86 -2.31
CA ALA A 222 16.10 -18.29 -2.24
C ALA A 222 16.44 -18.73 -0.81
N ALA A 223 17.13 -17.88 -0.03
CA ALA A 223 17.48 -18.14 1.37
C ALA A 223 16.30 -17.98 2.35
N ASN A 224 15.18 -17.39 1.91
CA ASN A 224 14.01 -17.12 2.74
C ASN A 224 12.72 -17.66 2.08
N PRO A 225 12.56 -18.97 1.93
CA PRO A 225 11.37 -19.54 1.28
C PRO A 225 10.06 -19.25 2.06
N ASP A 226 10.16 -18.92 3.34
CA ASP A 226 9.05 -18.49 4.21
C ASP A 226 8.58 -17.04 3.98
N ILE A 227 9.06 -16.37 2.92
CA ILE A 227 8.42 -15.14 2.43
C ILE A 227 6.98 -15.44 2.01
N PHE A 228 6.78 -16.59 1.38
CA PHE A 228 5.48 -17.11 0.98
C PHE A 228 5.29 -18.51 1.55
N GLU A 229 4.24 -18.72 2.34
CA GLU A 229 3.88 -20.05 2.82
C GLU A 229 2.77 -20.60 1.92
N ILE A 230 3.05 -21.78 1.32
CA ILE A 230 2.12 -22.47 0.42
C ILE A 230 1.81 -23.82 1.03
N GLU A 231 0.55 -24.07 1.31
CA GLU A 231 0.06 -25.35 1.86
C GLU A 231 -0.63 -26.19 0.79
N ALA A 232 -0.54 -27.52 0.92
CA ALA A 232 -1.09 -28.47 -0.04
C ALA A 232 -2.62 -28.51 0.01
#